data_56236d257569911d52d4406a271496b5
#
_entry.id   56236d257569911d52d4406a271496b5
#
_cell.length_a   1.000
_cell.length_b   1.000
_cell.length_c   1.000
_cell.angle_alpha   90.00
_cell.angle_beta   90.00
_cell.angle_gamma   90.00
#
_symmetry.space_group_name_H-M   'P 1'
#
loop_
_entity.id
_entity.type
_entity.pdbx_description
1 polymer ?
#
loop_
_entity_poly.entity_id
_entity_poly.type
_entity_poly.pdbx_seq_one_letter_code
_entity_poly.pdbx_strand_id
1 'polypeptide(L)'
;MAWMLDTHALIWALFEPDKLGRKARAILTDSANEVLVSPLSYWEISLKSGLGKLTLPETDPAEIPGAAHQLGLIEEPLDPEILATFHRLPYAPDHRDPFDRLLIWHSIRRKHTLLSRDRALPFFKDHGLRFEW
;
A
#
# COMPACT_ATOMS: atom_id res chain seq x y z
N MET A 1 -0.76 12.80 -11.00
CA MET A 1 -0.38 12.32 -9.66
C MET A 1 -1.20 11.10 -9.33
N ALA A 2 -0.57 10.04 -8.89
CA ALA A 2 -1.27 8.83 -8.51
C ALA A 2 -1.17 8.60 -7.00
N TRP A 3 -2.09 7.78 -6.49
CA TRP A 3 -2.20 7.42 -5.08
C TRP A 3 -1.86 5.95 -4.95
N MET A 4 -1.05 5.59 -3.95
CA MET A 4 -0.68 4.19 -3.70
C MET A 4 -1.29 3.75 -2.38
N LEU A 5 -2.01 2.62 -2.38
CA LEU A 5 -2.51 2.05 -1.13
C LEU A 5 -1.41 1.25 -0.44
N ASP A 6 -1.30 1.39 0.89
CA ASP A 6 -0.54 0.39 1.63
C ASP A 6 -1.40 -0.88 1.77
N THR A 7 -0.81 -1.94 2.30
CA THR A 7 -1.50 -3.23 2.37
C THR A 7 -2.74 -3.18 3.26
N HIS A 8 -2.68 -2.49 4.41
CA HIS A 8 -3.84 -2.35 5.29
C HIS A 8 -4.95 -1.54 4.62
N ALA A 9 -4.59 -0.45 3.94
CA ALA A 9 -5.57 0.34 3.22
C ALA A 9 -6.27 -0.47 2.13
N LEU A 10 -5.53 -1.33 1.43
CA LEU A 10 -6.11 -2.24 0.44
C LEU A 10 -7.12 -3.18 1.09
N ILE A 11 -6.75 -3.83 2.19
CA ILE A 11 -7.63 -4.76 2.89
C ILE A 11 -8.90 -4.05 3.36
N TRP A 12 -8.76 -2.88 3.96
CA TRP A 12 -9.91 -2.12 4.43
C TRP A 12 -10.78 -1.61 3.27
N ALA A 13 -10.19 -1.19 2.17
CA ALA A 13 -10.96 -0.79 1.00
C ALA A 13 -11.84 -1.92 0.47
N LEU A 14 -11.36 -3.16 0.54
CA LEU A 14 -12.08 -4.32 0.06
C LEU A 14 -13.12 -4.84 1.06
N PHE A 15 -12.80 -4.84 2.36
CA PHE A 15 -13.62 -5.54 3.37
C PHE A 15 -14.22 -4.65 4.45
N GLU A 16 -13.58 -3.53 4.78
CA GLU A 16 -14.00 -2.67 5.89
C GLU A 16 -13.76 -1.20 5.55
N PRO A 17 -14.44 -0.66 4.51
CA PRO A 17 -14.17 0.71 4.05
C PRO A 17 -14.38 1.78 5.12
N ASP A 18 -15.15 1.50 6.17
CA ASP A 18 -15.34 2.45 7.27
C ASP A 18 -14.08 2.69 8.10
N LYS A 19 -13.09 1.81 7.99
CA LYS A 19 -11.79 1.99 8.66
C LYS A 19 -10.86 2.94 7.92
N LEU A 20 -11.16 3.29 6.68
CA LEU A 20 -10.37 4.24 5.93
C LEU A 20 -10.56 5.65 6.49
N GLY A 21 -9.49 6.44 6.48
CA GLY A 21 -9.57 7.85 6.84
C GLY A 21 -10.42 8.63 5.86
N ARG A 22 -10.83 9.83 6.25
CA ARG A 22 -11.72 10.67 5.45
C ARG A 22 -11.15 10.98 4.07
N LYS A 23 -9.86 11.36 4.00
CA LYS A 23 -9.22 11.68 2.73
C LYS A 23 -9.05 10.45 1.86
N ALA A 24 -8.62 9.32 2.46
CA ALA A 24 -8.46 8.08 1.73
C ALA A 24 -9.79 7.63 1.10
N ARG A 25 -10.88 7.70 1.85
CA ARG A 25 -12.21 7.38 1.31
C ARG A 25 -12.61 8.30 0.16
N ALA A 26 -12.41 9.60 0.33
CA ALA A 26 -12.75 10.56 -0.71
C ALA A 26 -11.95 10.30 -1.99
N ILE A 27 -10.68 9.97 -1.86
CA ILE A 27 -9.82 9.66 -2.99
C ILE A 27 -10.29 8.38 -3.70
N LEU A 28 -10.60 7.33 -2.94
CA LEU A 28 -11.04 6.05 -3.49
C LEU A 28 -12.41 6.14 -4.17
N THR A 29 -13.29 7.00 -3.70
CA THR A 29 -14.64 7.13 -4.27
C THR A 29 -14.72 8.07 -5.46
N ASP A 30 -13.68 8.86 -5.70
CA ASP A 30 -13.61 9.75 -6.87
C ASP A 30 -12.99 9.01 -8.05
N SER A 31 -13.81 8.69 -9.05
CA SER A 31 -13.38 7.95 -10.24
C SER A 31 -12.35 8.70 -11.08
N ALA A 32 -12.16 10.00 -10.86
CA ALA A 32 -11.12 10.77 -11.54
C ALA A 32 -9.72 10.47 -10.99
N ASN A 33 -9.63 9.89 -9.79
CA ASN A 33 -8.36 9.55 -9.19
C ASN A 33 -7.84 8.20 -9.67
N GLU A 34 -6.53 8.14 -9.91
CA GLU A 34 -5.83 6.90 -10.21
C GLU A 34 -5.28 6.35 -8.90
N VAL A 35 -5.81 5.23 -8.43
CA VAL A 35 -5.41 4.59 -7.18
C VAL A 35 -4.72 3.28 -7.50
N LEU A 36 -3.49 3.16 -7.03
CA LEU A 36 -2.58 2.08 -7.38
C LEU A 36 -2.45 1.07 -6.25
N VAL A 37 -2.21 -0.18 -6.62
CA VAL A 37 -1.84 -1.26 -5.73
C VAL A 37 -0.51 -1.82 -6.18
N SER A 38 0.42 -2.00 -5.24
CA SER A 38 1.67 -2.70 -5.53
C SER A 38 1.44 -4.21 -5.51
N PRO A 39 1.99 -4.97 -6.47
CA PRO A 39 1.98 -6.43 -6.39
C PRO A 39 2.56 -6.97 -5.10
N LEU A 40 3.43 -6.21 -4.44
CA LEU A 40 3.98 -6.55 -3.14
C LEU A 40 2.89 -6.77 -2.09
N SER A 41 1.82 -5.98 -2.13
CA SER A 41 0.72 -6.13 -1.18
C SER A 41 0.02 -7.48 -1.33
N TYR A 42 -0.10 -7.99 -2.55
CA TYR A 42 -0.66 -9.32 -2.78
C TYR A 42 0.23 -10.41 -2.16
N TRP A 43 1.54 -10.26 -2.29
CA TRP A 43 2.47 -11.21 -1.68
C TRP A 43 2.40 -11.14 -0.15
N GLU A 44 2.38 -9.93 0.42
CA GLU A 44 2.26 -9.75 1.86
C GLU A 44 1.01 -10.44 2.41
N ILE A 45 -0.14 -10.23 1.76
CA ILE A 45 -1.42 -10.84 2.15
C ILE A 45 -1.32 -12.36 2.09
N SER A 46 -0.79 -12.91 1.01
CA SER A 46 -0.63 -14.35 0.82
C SER A 46 0.30 -14.95 1.87
N LEU A 47 1.45 -14.33 2.09
CA LEU A 47 2.43 -14.80 3.06
C LEU A 47 1.86 -14.81 4.47
N LYS A 48 1.27 -13.70 4.90
CA LYS A 48 0.73 -13.56 6.26
C LYS A 48 -0.49 -14.45 6.48
N SER A 49 -1.31 -14.65 5.46
CA SER A 49 -2.44 -15.59 5.55
C SER A 49 -1.92 -17.03 5.72
N GLY A 50 -0.90 -17.41 4.96
CA GLY A 50 -0.30 -18.74 5.07
C GLY A 50 0.35 -18.99 6.42
N LEU A 51 0.86 -17.96 7.08
CA LEU A 51 1.45 -18.03 8.41
C LEU A 51 0.43 -17.93 9.54
N GLY A 52 -0.84 -17.77 9.23
CA GLY A 52 -1.89 -17.58 10.25
C GLY A 52 -1.87 -16.21 10.93
N LYS A 53 -1.14 -15.25 10.38
CA LYS A 53 -1.03 -13.88 10.94
C LYS A 53 -2.06 -12.92 10.40
N LEU A 54 -2.78 -13.30 9.35
CA LEU A 54 -3.81 -12.50 8.73
C LEU A 54 -4.97 -13.41 8.36
N THR A 55 -6.19 -12.99 8.71
CA THR A 55 -7.41 -13.69 8.34
C THR A 55 -8.28 -12.77 7.48
N LEU A 56 -8.59 -13.21 6.26
CA LEU A 56 -9.50 -12.50 5.38
C LEU A 56 -10.93 -13.04 5.57
N PRO A 57 -11.97 -12.18 5.53
CA PRO A 57 -13.36 -12.65 5.66
C PRO A 57 -13.75 -13.55 4.48
N GLU A 58 -13.90 -14.85 4.72
CA GLU A 58 -14.39 -15.84 3.75
C GLU A 58 -13.79 -15.69 2.34
N THR A 59 -12.52 -15.29 2.27
CA THR A 59 -11.86 -14.97 1.00
C THR A 59 -10.48 -15.62 0.97
N ASP A 60 -10.17 -16.29 -0.12
CA ASP A 60 -8.83 -16.81 -0.37
C ASP A 60 -7.94 -15.66 -0.86
N PRO A 61 -6.67 -15.56 -0.41
CA PRO A 61 -5.75 -14.56 -0.94
C PRO A 61 -5.65 -14.51 -2.46
N ALA A 62 -5.86 -15.65 -3.14
CA ALA A 62 -5.85 -15.71 -4.61
C ALA A 62 -6.93 -14.86 -5.24
N GLU A 63 -7.99 -14.51 -4.51
CA GLU A 63 -9.10 -13.72 -5.02
C GLU A 63 -8.85 -12.20 -4.92
N ILE A 64 -7.84 -11.79 -4.17
CA ILE A 64 -7.59 -10.37 -3.89
C ILE A 64 -7.28 -9.56 -5.16
N PRO A 65 -6.40 -10.02 -6.08
CA PRO A 65 -6.15 -9.24 -7.30
C PRO A 65 -7.40 -8.95 -8.11
N GLY A 66 -8.28 -9.96 -8.26
CA GLY A 66 -9.54 -9.78 -8.98
C GLY A 66 -10.47 -8.79 -8.28
N ALA A 67 -10.57 -8.87 -6.95
CA ALA A 67 -11.38 -7.95 -6.16
C ALA A 67 -10.86 -6.52 -6.26
N ALA A 68 -9.55 -6.33 -6.21
CA ALA A 68 -8.92 -5.02 -6.38
C ALA A 68 -9.23 -4.44 -7.76
N HIS A 69 -9.13 -5.27 -8.79
CA HIS A 69 -9.45 -4.86 -10.15
C HIS A 69 -10.92 -4.43 -10.29
N GLN A 70 -11.85 -5.18 -9.70
CA GLN A 70 -13.27 -4.84 -9.71
C GLN A 70 -13.55 -3.52 -8.98
N LEU A 71 -12.76 -3.18 -7.98
CA LEU A 71 -12.88 -1.92 -7.26
C LEU A 71 -12.33 -0.74 -8.06
N GLY A 72 -11.71 -1.00 -9.21
CA GLY A 72 -11.12 0.04 -10.06
C GLY A 72 -9.67 0.37 -9.73
N LEU A 73 -9.02 -0.42 -8.88
CA LEU A 73 -7.62 -0.22 -8.56
C LEU A 73 -6.72 -0.68 -9.71
N ILE A 74 -5.58 -0.02 -9.85
CA ILE A 74 -4.63 -0.28 -10.92
C ILE A 74 -3.35 -0.85 -10.32
N GLU A 75 -2.83 -1.93 -10.89
CA GLU A 75 -1.58 -2.51 -10.44
C GLU A 75 -0.40 -1.69 -10.95
N GLU A 76 0.46 -1.24 -10.03
CA GLU A 76 1.70 -0.55 -10.37
C GLU A 76 2.83 -1.58 -10.44
N PRO A 77 3.49 -1.73 -11.60
CA PRO A 77 4.61 -2.68 -11.69
C PRO A 77 5.72 -2.36 -10.69
N LEU A 78 6.31 -3.40 -10.13
CA LEU A 78 7.43 -3.28 -9.19
C LEU A 78 8.73 -3.46 -9.97
N ASP A 79 9.32 -2.35 -10.40
CA ASP A 79 10.50 -2.35 -11.25
C ASP A 79 11.75 -2.88 -10.57
N PRO A 80 12.66 -3.54 -11.32
CA PRO A 80 13.94 -3.97 -10.76
C PRO A 80 14.74 -2.83 -10.12
N GLU A 81 14.68 -1.62 -10.68
CA GLU A 81 15.38 -0.45 -10.12
C GLU A 81 14.91 -0.15 -8.69
N ILE A 82 13.60 -0.22 -8.44
CA ILE A 82 13.04 0.03 -7.12
C ILE A 82 13.53 -1.01 -6.12
N LEU A 83 13.53 -2.28 -6.52
CA LEU A 83 13.98 -3.38 -5.67
C LEU A 83 15.49 -3.28 -5.39
N ALA A 84 16.28 -2.98 -6.41
CA ALA A 84 17.74 -2.95 -6.28
C ALA A 84 18.27 -1.74 -5.53
N THR A 85 17.48 -0.67 -5.43
CA THR A 85 17.87 0.56 -4.73
C THR A 85 17.19 0.71 -3.37
N PHE A 86 16.43 -0.27 -2.94
CA PHE A 86 15.70 -0.24 -1.65
C PHE A 86 16.63 0.06 -0.47
N HIS A 87 17.90 -0.38 -0.53
CA HIS A 87 18.89 -0.13 0.52
C HIS A 87 19.16 1.36 0.75
N ARG A 88 18.76 2.22 -0.18
CA ARG A 88 18.92 3.69 -0.05
C ARG A 88 17.83 4.34 0.81
N LEU A 89 16.77 3.62 1.13
CA LEU A 89 15.74 4.16 2.03
C LEU A 89 16.35 4.36 3.42
N PRO A 90 16.24 5.58 4.00
CA PRO A 90 16.81 5.83 5.32
C PRO A 90 16.26 4.88 6.38
N TYR A 91 17.13 4.47 7.29
CA TYR A 91 16.76 3.61 8.40
C TYR A 91 15.95 4.39 9.43
N ALA A 92 14.85 3.80 9.88
CA ALA A 92 14.02 4.33 10.96
C ALA A 92 13.89 3.25 12.03
N PRO A 93 14.35 3.51 13.30
CA PRO A 93 14.44 2.45 14.32
C PRO A 93 13.13 1.73 14.60
N ASP A 94 12.01 2.43 14.53
CA ASP A 94 10.70 1.87 14.85
C ASP A 94 9.95 1.36 13.63
N HIS A 95 10.59 1.33 12.47
CA HIS A 95 9.93 0.97 11.22
C HIS A 95 10.77 -0.05 10.45
N ARG A 96 10.61 -1.33 10.80
CA ARG A 96 11.46 -2.42 10.30
C ARG A 96 10.77 -3.36 9.32
N ASP A 97 9.43 -3.32 9.23
CA ASP A 97 8.70 -4.21 8.34
C ASP A 97 9.11 -3.99 6.89
N PRO A 98 9.69 -4.99 6.21
CA PRO A 98 10.20 -4.82 4.86
C PRO A 98 9.10 -4.53 3.85
N PHE A 99 7.88 -5.02 4.06
CA PHE A 99 6.76 -4.73 3.17
C PHE A 99 6.39 -3.26 3.22
N ASP A 100 6.20 -2.72 4.43
CA ASP A 100 5.87 -1.29 4.61
C ASP A 100 6.99 -0.40 4.07
N ARG A 101 8.24 -0.75 4.35
CA ARG A 101 9.40 0.01 3.90
C ARG A 101 9.51 0.02 2.38
N LEU A 102 9.24 -1.10 1.71
CA LEU A 102 9.30 -1.15 0.26
C LEU A 102 8.17 -0.34 -0.38
N LEU A 103 6.97 -0.34 0.21
CA LEU A 103 5.88 0.51 -0.27
C LEU A 103 6.22 2.00 -0.15
N ILE A 104 6.87 2.39 0.95
CA ILE A 104 7.37 3.76 1.13
C ILE A 104 8.37 4.10 0.04
N TRP A 105 9.37 3.24 -0.18
CA TRP A 105 10.40 3.46 -1.18
C TRP A 105 9.81 3.54 -2.60
N HIS A 106 8.91 2.63 -2.92
CA HIS A 106 8.20 2.63 -4.20
C HIS A 106 7.48 3.97 -4.42
N SER A 107 6.75 4.44 -3.39
CA SER A 107 6.03 5.71 -3.47
C SER A 107 6.97 6.89 -3.68
N ILE A 108 8.09 6.92 -2.96
CA ILE A 108 9.11 7.96 -3.12
C ILE A 108 9.68 7.95 -4.55
N ARG A 109 10.09 6.79 -5.03
CA ARG A 109 10.75 6.67 -6.34
C ARG A 109 9.82 7.02 -7.49
N ARG A 110 8.54 6.69 -7.37
CA ARG A 110 7.54 6.97 -8.40
C ARG A 110 6.77 8.27 -8.17
N LYS A 111 7.05 8.97 -7.07
CA LYS A 111 6.38 10.21 -6.70
C LYS A 111 4.88 10.05 -6.55
N HIS A 112 4.45 8.91 -6.02
CA HIS A 112 3.06 8.68 -5.65
C HIS A 112 2.81 9.15 -4.23
N THR A 113 1.57 9.49 -3.92
CA THR A 113 1.18 9.77 -2.53
C THR A 113 0.67 8.48 -1.91
N LEU A 114 1.27 8.06 -0.80
CA LEU A 114 0.90 6.84 -0.09
C LEU A 114 -0.33 7.09 0.78
N LEU A 115 -1.33 6.24 0.64
CA LEU A 115 -2.50 6.25 1.51
C LEU A 115 -2.26 5.25 2.63
N SER A 116 -2.00 5.76 3.82
CA SER A 116 -1.65 4.95 4.97
C SER A 116 -1.83 5.75 6.27
N ARG A 117 -2.23 5.07 7.33
CA ARG A 117 -2.31 5.67 8.66
C ARG A 117 -1.11 5.36 9.55
N ASP A 118 -0.06 4.77 9.00
CA ASP A 118 1.14 4.41 9.74
C ASP A 118 1.76 5.64 10.39
N ARG A 119 2.00 5.59 11.69
CA ARG A 119 2.54 6.71 12.48
C ARG A 119 4.02 6.97 12.21
N ALA A 120 4.72 6.04 11.57
CA ALA A 120 6.13 6.21 11.23
C ALA A 120 6.35 7.04 9.95
N LEU A 121 5.30 7.30 9.16
CA LEU A 121 5.42 8.00 7.88
C LEU A 121 6.03 9.40 7.97
N PRO A 122 5.73 10.22 9.00
CA PRO A 122 6.32 11.57 9.08
C PRO A 122 7.85 11.58 9.04
N PHE A 123 8.52 10.54 9.54
CA PHE A 123 9.98 10.41 9.44
C PHE A 123 10.48 10.51 8.01
N PHE A 124 9.71 9.97 7.04
CA PHE A 124 10.11 9.91 5.64
C PHE A 124 9.73 11.15 4.85
N LYS A 125 9.02 12.09 5.45
CA LYS A 125 8.57 13.30 4.76
C LYS A 125 9.74 14.10 4.19
N ASP A 126 10.82 14.24 4.96
CA ASP A 126 12.02 14.95 4.54
C ASP A 126 12.82 14.17 3.49
N HIS A 127 12.45 12.93 3.25
CA HIS A 127 13.08 12.05 2.26
C HIS A 127 12.23 11.88 0.98
N GLY A 128 11.23 12.73 0.82
CA GLY A 128 10.43 12.79 -0.40
C GLY A 128 9.11 12.04 -0.34
N LEU A 129 8.73 11.45 0.80
CA LEU A 129 7.46 10.77 0.93
C LEU A 129 6.30 11.77 1.05
N ARG A 130 5.26 11.57 0.25
CA ARG A 130 3.96 12.20 0.42
C ARG A 130 2.98 11.13 0.88
N PHE A 131 2.13 11.47 1.86
CA PHE A 131 1.15 10.53 2.40
C PHE A 131 -0.08 11.27 2.87
N GLU A 132 -1.20 10.56 2.87
CA GLU A 132 -2.50 11.03 3.31
C GLU A 132 -3.28 9.90 3.96
N TRP A 133 -4.31 10.28 4.74
CA TRP A 133 -5.20 9.29 5.34
C TRP A 133 -6.64 9.77 5.50
#